data_2ba1cc538802249617b34452784594cc
#
_entry.id   2ba1cc538802249617b34452784594cc
#
_cell.length_a   1.000
_cell.length_b   1.000
_cell.length_c   1.000
_cell.angle_alpha   90.00
_cell.angle_beta   90.00
_cell.angle_gamma   90.00
#
_symmetry.space_group_name_H-M   'P 1'
#
loop_
_entity.id
_entity.type
_entity.pdbx_description
1 polymer ?
#
loop_
_entity_poly.entity_id
_entity_poly.type
_entity_poly.pdbx_seq_one_letter_code
_entity_poly.pdbx_strand_id
1 'polypeptide(L)'
;MKAKFTDDQLKTGTRFKGNVNRAICEVIKIENPVTSYKLDWKGDLEPTKRNTVVVATLKDCKTGRVFQYGLEALKRCDITILE
;
A
#
# COMPACT_ATOMS: atom_id res chain seq x y z
N MET A 1 1.27 10.25 -14.38
CA MET A 1 2.22 9.16 -14.64
C MET A 1 1.49 7.84 -14.71
N LYS A 2 1.92 6.98 -15.63
CA LYS A 2 1.36 5.64 -15.68
C LYS A 2 1.94 4.78 -14.57
N ALA A 3 1.11 3.90 -14.01
CA ALA A 3 1.60 2.89 -13.08
C ALA A 3 2.55 1.93 -13.81
N LYS A 4 3.65 1.57 -13.16
CA LYS A 4 4.64 0.65 -13.74
C LYS A 4 4.25 -0.81 -13.59
N PHE A 5 3.34 -1.10 -12.66
CA PHE A 5 2.97 -2.46 -12.29
C PHE A 5 1.47 -2.63 -12.29
N THR A 6 1.03 -3.85 -12.52
CA THR A 6 -0.39 -4.24 -12.45
C THR A 6 -0.69 -4.85 -11.09
N ASP A 7 -1.99 -5.05 -10.81
CA ASP A 7 -2.41 -5.70 -9.57
C ASP A 7 -1.89 -7.13 -9.48
N ASP A 8 -1.74 -7.81 -10.62
CA ASP A 8 -1.20 -9.16 -10.64
C ASP A 8 0.27 -9.23 -10.26
N GLN A 9 0.99 -8.14 -10.50
CA GLN A 9 2.42 -8.05 -10.17
C GLN A 9 2.66 -7.68 -8.72
N LEU A 10 1.77 -6.89 -8.12
CA LEU A 10 1.88 -6.47 -6.73
C LEU A 10 0.71 -7.05 -5.93
N LYS A 11 0.85 -8.31 -5.56
CA LYS A 11 -0.16 -9.05 -4.80
C LYS A 11 0.46 -9.58 -3.51
N THR A 12 -0.38 -10.12 -2.63
CA THR A 12 0.10 -10.74 -1.38
C THR A 12 1.14 -11.82 -1.68
N GLY A 13 2.27 -11.74 -0.98
CA GLY A 13 3.39 -12.64 -1.17
C GLY A 13 4.45 -12.15 -2.14
N THR A 14 4.18 -11.09 -2.88
CA THR A 14 5.16 -10.52 -3.82
C THR A 14 6.28 -9.84 -3.07
N ARG A 15 7.50 -10.13 -3.46
CA ARG A 15 8.70 -9.44 -2.95
C ARG A 15 9.22 -8.49 -4.01
N PHE A 16 9.70 -7.36 -3.57
CA PHE A 16 10.30 -6.37 -4.47
C PHE A 16 11.47 -5.68 -3.80
N LYS A 17 12.34 -5.13 -4.63
CA LYS A 17 13.51 -4.38 -4.19
C LYS A 17 13.37 -2.93 -4.65
N GLY A 18 13.54 -1.99 -3.72
CA GLY A 18 13.61 -0.57 -4.06
C GLY A 18 14.92 -0.27 -4.79
N ASN A 19 14.82 0.35 -5.97
CA ASN A 19 16.01 0.65 -6.76
C ASN A 19 16.81 1.81 -6.19
N VAL A 20 16.19 2.65 -5.39
CA VAL A 20 16.84 3.80 -4.76
C VAL A 20 17.45 3.43 -3.42
N ASN A 21 16.66 2.84 -2.54
CA ASN A 21 17.10 2.51 -1.18
C ASN A 21 17.62 1.08 -1.02
N ARG A 22 17.46 0.25 -2.05
CA ARG A 22 17.88 -1.15 -2.08
C ARG A 22 17.23 -2.02 -0.99
N ALA A 23 16.16 -1.55 -0.38
CA ALA A 23 15.44 -2.32 0.62
C ALA A 23 14.55 -3.37 -0.05
N ILE A 24 14.55 -4.59 0.50
CA ILE A 24 13.70 -5.66 0.00
C ILE A 24 12.48 -5.73 0.90
N CYS A 25 11.31 -5.67 0.30
CA CYS A 25 10.05 -5.70 1.01
C CYS A 25 9.14 -6.79 0.45
N GLU A 26 8.27 -7.30 1.32
CA GLU A 26 7.27 -8.29 0.93
C GLU A 26 5.88 -7.72 1.18
N VAL A 27 4.97 -7.96 0.23
CA VAL A 27 3.57 -7.58 0.39
C VAL A 27 2.90 -8.61 1.31
N ILE A 28 2.52 -8.20 2.52
CA ILE A 28 1.89 -9.08 3.50
C ILE A 28 0.42 -9.25 3.20
N LYS A 29 -0.26 -8.13 2.93
CA LYS A 29 -1.68 -8.15 2.59
C LYS A 29 -2.04 -6.87 1.85
N ILE A 30 -3.14 -6.94 1.11
CA ILE A 30 -3.73 -5.80 0.43
C ILE A 30 -5.14 -5.64 0.98
N GLU A 31 -5.45 -4.47 1.49
CA GLU A 31 -6.75 -4.18 2.07
C GLU A 31 -7.51 -3.21 1.19
N ASN A 32 -8.80 -3.49 1.04
CA ASN A 32 -9.70 -2.55 0.41
C ASN A 32 -9.79 -1.29 1.26
N PRO A 33 -10.11 -0.13 0.66
CA PRO A 33 -10.18 1.10 1.43
C PRO A 33 -11.12 0.96 2.61
N VAL A 34 -10.62 1.35 3.76
CA VAL A 34 -11.44 1.44 4.96
C VAL A 34 -12.10 2.80 4.94
N THR A 35 -13.42 2.82 5.09
CA THR A 35 -14.13 4.08 5.19
C THR A 35 -13.75 4.77 6.49
N SER A 36 -13.15 5.95 6.39
CA SER A 36 -12.91 6.80 7.55
C SER A 36 -14.19 7.52 7.91
N TYR A 37 -14.36 7.77 9.20
CA TYR A 37 -15.49 8.50 9.71
C TYR A 37 -15.02 9.80 10.36
N LYS A 38 -15.82 10.83 10.23
CA LYS A 38 -15.61 12.08 10.94
C LYS A 38 -16.85 12.40 11.76
N LEU A 39 -16.68 13.14 12.83
CA LEU A 39 -17.79 13.65 13.60
C LEU A 39 -18.41 14.85 12.89
N ASP A 40 -19.73 14.83 12.73
CA ASP A 40 -20.45 16.00 12.26
C ASP A 40 -20.72 16.95 13.44
N TRP A 41 -21.40 18.06 13.17
CA TRP A 41 -21.68 19.06 14.19
C TRP A 41 -22.66 18.56 15.26
N LYS A 42 -23.38 17.46 14.99
CA LYS A 42 -24.27 16.83 15.97
C LYS A 42 -23.59 15.77 16.81
N GLY A 43 -22.35 15.45 16.49
CA GLY A 43 -21.60 14.36 17.13
C GLY A 43 -21.82 12.99 16.52
N ASP A 44 -22.53 12.92 15.39
CA ASP A 44 -22.73 11.66 14.68
C ASP A 44 -21.55 11.37 13.76
N LEU A 45 -21.31 10.09 13.51
CA LEU A 45 -20.24 9.68 12.60
C LEU A 45 -20.74 9.68 11.16
N GLU A 46 -20.04 10.42 10.32
CA GLU A 46 -20.29 10.44 8.87
C GLU A 46 -19.14 9.79 8.11
N PRO A 47 -19.43 8.97 7.09
CA PRO A 47 -18.37 8.43 6.25
C PRO A 47 -17.74 9.54 5.42
N THR A 48 -16.41 9.59 5.40
CA THR A 48 -15.72 10.52 4.52
C THR A 48 -15.49 9.84 3.17
N LYS A 49 -15.87 10.53 2.10
CA LYS A 49 -15.77 10.00 0.73
C LYS A 49 -14.33 9.93 0.19
N ARG A 50 -13.36 10.36 0.98
CA ARG A 50 -11.97 10.52 0.50
C ARG A 50 -11.09 9.29 0.65
N ASN A 51 -11.55 8.26 1.34
CA ASN A 51 -10.71 7.10 1.60
C ASN A 51 -11.08 5.92 0.76
N THR A 52 -10.78 6.05 -0.54
CA THR A 52 -10.91 4.94 -1.48
C THR A 52 -9.55 4.39 -1.89
N VAL A 53 -8.53 4.61 -1.08
CA VAL A 53 -7.17 4.18 -1.40
C VAL A 53 -6.97 2.76 -0.91
N VAL A 54 -6.65 1.88 -1.84
CA VAL A 54 -6.24 0.50 -1.49
C VAL A 54 -4.88 0.57 -0.82
N VAL A 55 -4.75 -0.07 0.32
CA VAL A 55 -3.53 -0.04 1.13
C VAL A 55 -2.85 -1.39 1.11
N ALA A 56 -1.56 -1.39 0.80
CA ALA A 56 -0.72 -2.57 0.90
C ALA A 56 0.06 -2.53 2.20
N THR A 57 0.02 -3.61 2.96
CA THR A 57 0.86 -3.78 4.14
C THR A 57 2.15 -4.44 3.71
N LEU A 58 3.27 -3.78 3.97
CA LEU A 58 4.58 -4.21 3.53
C LEU A 58 5.45 -4.56 4.73
N LYS A 59 6.33 -5.53 4.53
CA LYS A 59 7.31 -5.90 5.54
C LYS A 59 8.71 -5.75 4.96
N ASP A 60 9.57 -5.02 5.66
CA ASP A 60 10.99 -4.96 5.33
C ASP A 60 11.63 -6.30 5.72
N CYS A 61 12.14 -7.02 4.73
CA CYS A 61 12.70 -8.35 4.94
C CYS A 61 13.98 -8.33 5.78
N LYS A 62 14.68 -7.22 5.82
CA LYS A 62 15.93 -7.09 6.55
C LYS A 62 15.70 -6.78 8.03
N THR A 63 14.81 -5.84 8.32
CA THR A 63 14.56 -5.36 9.68
C THR A 63 13.35 -5.99 10.34
N GLY A 64 12.45 -6.58 9.54
CA GLY A 64 11.17 -7.10 10.02
C GLY A 64 10.14 -6.03 10.28
N ARG A 65 10.44 -4.77 9.95
CA ARG A 65 9.50 -3.67 10.15
C ARG A 65 8.31 -3.78 9.21
N VAL A 66 7.12 -3.62 9.77
CA VAL A 66 5.88 -3.63 9.01
C VAL A 66 5.34 -2.21 8.90
N PHE A 67 4.93 -1.84 7.71
CA PHE A 67 4.37 -0.51 7.45
C PHE A 67 3.33 -0.60 6.34
N GLN A 68 2.52 0.44 6.21
CA GLN A 68 1.48 0.50 5.21
C GLN A 68 1.83 1.52 4.13
N TYR A 69 1.41 1.22 2.91
CA TYR A 69 1.67 2.08 1.76
C TYR A 69 0.50 2.01 0.78
N GLY A 70 0.15 3.13 0.17
CA GLY A 70 -0.90 3.14 -0.84
C GLY A 70 -0.50 2.29 -2.05
N LEU A 71 -1.38 1.38 -2.47
CA LEU A 71 -1.06 0.47 -3.57
C LEU A 71 -0.80 1.23 -4.87
N GLU A 72 -1.58 2.26 -5.17
CA GLU A 72 -1.38 3.06 -6.38
C GLU A 72 -0.05 3.81 -6.36
N ALA A 73 0.36 4.31 -5.20
CA ALA A 73 1.66 4.94 -5.05
C ALA A 73 2.78 3.92 -5.21
N LEU A 74 2.59 2.72 -4.66
CA LEU A 74 3.57 1.63 -4.78
C LEU A 74 3.77 1.21 -6.24
N LYS A 75 2.70 1.16 -7.02
CA LYS A 75 2.77 0.83 -8.45
C LYS A 75 3.58 1.83 -9.27
N ARG A 76 3.78 3.03 -8.75
CA ARG A 76 4.55 4.09 -9.40
C ARG A 76 5.98 4.20 -8.89
N CYS A 77 6.31 3.46 -7.86
CA CYS A 77 7.64 3.51 -7.28
C CYS A 77 8.68 2.87 -8.20
N ASP A 78 9.92 3.33 -8.06
CA ASP A 78 11.04 2.72 -8.76
C ASP A 78 11.50 1.49 -8.00
N ILE A 79 10.89 0.37 -8.32
CA ILE A 79 11.14 -0.92 -7.67
C ILE A 79 11.31 -2.02 -8.72
N THR A 80 11.94 -3.11 -8.31
CA THR A 80 12.10 -4.31 -9.13
C THR A 80 11.45 -5.48 -8.40
N ILE A 81 10.51 -6.14 -9.08
CA ILE A 81 9.84 -7.30 -8.50
C ILE A 81 10.79 -8.49 -8.51
N LEU A 82 10.90 -9.14 -7.37
CA LEU A 82 11.73 -10.34 -7.19
C LEU A 82 10.83 -11.58 -7.27
N GLU A 83 11.34 -12.57 -7.92
CA GLU A 83 10.67 -13.86 -8.00
C GLU A 83 11.19 -14.84 -6.96
#